data_c5516e9ac55c68438906a33d0c9c229c
#
_entry.id   c5516e9ac55c68438906a33d0c9c229c
#
_cell.length_a   1.000
_cell.length_b   1.000
_cell.length_c   1.000
_cell.angle_alpha   90.00
_cell.angle_beta   90.00
_cell.angle_gamma   90.00
#
_symmetry.space_group_name_H-M   'P 1'
#
loop_
_entity.id
_entity.type
_entity.pdbx_description
1 polymer ?
#
loop_
_entity_poly.entity_id
_entity_poly.type
_entity_poly.pdbx_seq_one_letter_code
_entity_poly.pdbx_strand_id
1 'polypeptide(L)'
;MAAVSVLTNGGGSLDVSEEQIAELQRVLRGDLLVDGDAGYEEGRSVWNGMIDKRPALIAMCEGTSDVVAMVKLASAHDLVLSVRGGGHNASGIATNDGGLIINLTRMNGVHVDTANRTARAEGGCVWSDVDKETLLHGLATTGGTVTNTGIAGLTLGGGLGWAMAEHGITADNLLSADLVTATGEVVTASESQNQDLLWGLRGGGGNFGVVTSFEYRLHEQGNVYGGLLLYPRAMAREVMKFYAEFTSDLPDNLTVFCGLLSSPEGDPMIALIIGYFGDIADGEVAVKPMRDFAEPAADMVGEIPYTVLQSFFDENAAPHGTRRYWKSGYIPELTDEFIDIVVEKAESMTAPKSAVVLFHMHGEATRVAADATAFSMRDNVYDFDVISQWDDASEDDHWRDWTRDYWESVEKFAAEISYINHLMTDDVERVRPSFGPNYGRLVELKRTWDPNNLFRLNPNINPA
;
A
#
# COMPACT_ATOMS: atom_id res chain seq x y z
N MET A 1 -7.10 -37.29 7.70
CA MET A 1 -7.31 -36.41 6.52
C MET A 1 -6.57 -37.02 5.32
N ALA A 2 -6.95 -36.70 4.09
CA ALA A 2 -6.15 -37.07 2.92
C ALA A 2 -4.87 -36.23 2.87
N ALA A 3 -3.84 -36.72 2.15
CA ALA A 3 -2.64 -35.91 1.89
C ALA A 3 -3.02 -34.61 1.18
N VAL A 4 -2.33 -33.52 1.54
CA VAL A 4 -2.51 -32.18 0.94
C VAL A 4 -1.48 -31.99 -0.17
N SER A 5 -1.94 -31.70 -1.39
CA SER A 5 -1.06 -31.44 -2.53
C SER A 5 -0.74 -29.96 -2.63
N VAL A 6 0.53 -29.60 -2.44
CA VAL A 6 1.02 -28.20 -2.47
C VAL A 6 1.73 -27.93 -3.79
N LEU A 7 1.29 -26.92 -4.54
CA LEU A 7 1.87 -26.59 -5.85
C LEU A 7 3.31 -26.08 -5.74
N THR A 8 4.13 -26.47 -6.74
CA THR A 8 5.49 -25.97 -6.92
C THR A 8 5.57 -24.99 -8.10
N ASN A 9 6.57 -24.11 -8.09
CA ASN A 9 6.80 -23.15 -9.16
C ASN A 9 7.15 -23.80 -10.51
N GLY A 10 7.68 -25.05 -10.48
CA GLY A 10 7.95 -25.86 -11.67
C GLY A 10 6.70 -26.49 -12.31
N GLY A 11 5.49 -26.21 -11.80
CA GLY A 11 4.22 -26.74 -12.29
C GLY A 11 3.89 -28.16 -11.82
N GLY A 12 4.65 -28.70 -10.85
CA GLY A 12 4.36 -29.94 -10.13
C GLY A 12 3.66 -29.71 -8.80
N SER A 13 3.62 -30.73 -7.95
CA SER A 13 3.14 -30.63 -6.59
C SER A 13 3.95 -31.50 -5.62
N LEU A 14 3.95 -31.08 -4.34
CA LEU A 14 4.43 -31.85 -3.21
C LEU A 14 3.22 -32.40 -2.45
N ASP A 15 3.14 -33.71 -2.33
CA ASP A 15 2.11 -34.33 -1.45
C ASP A 15 2.61 -34.36 -0.02
N VAL A 16 1.94 -33.63 0.86
CA VAL A 16 2.23 -33.55 2.30
C VAL A 16 1.24 -34.43 3.05
N SER A 17 1.74 -35.50 3.67
CA SER A 17 0.90 -36.43 4.43
C SER A 17 0.37 -35.78 5.72
N GLU A 18 -0.69 -36.36 6.28
CA GLU A 18 -1.24 -35.93 7.57
C GLU A 18 -0.18 -35.96 8.70
N GLU A 19 0.71 -36.96 8.69
CA GLU A 19 1.80 -37.07 9.66
C GLU A 19 2.81 -35.91 9.52
N GLN A 20 3.16 -35.54 8.27
CA GLN A 20 4.04 -34.41 7.99
C GLN A 20 3.39 -33.07 8.38
N ILE A 21 2.09 -32.89 8.13
CA ILE A 21 1.35 -31.71 8.60
C ILE A 21 1.41 -31.62 10.14
N ALA A 22 1.16 -32.74 10.83
CA ALA A 22 1.24 -32.77 12.29
C ALA A 22 2.66 -32.54 12.83
N GLU A 23 3.70 -32.94 12.08
CA GLU A 23 5.09 -32.63 12.43
C GLU A 23 5.41 -31.14 12.22
N LEU A 24 5.01 -30.56 11.10
CA LEU A 24 5.15 -29.12 10.86
C LEU A 24 4.41 -28.31 11.93
N GLN A 25 3.18 -28.70 12.29
CA GLN A 25 2.41 -28.03 13.36
C GLN A 25 3.14 -28.04 14.71
N ARG A 26 3.92 -29.08 15.04
CA ARG A 26 4.67 -29.15 16.31
C ARG A 26 5.83 -28.18 16.39
N VAL A 27 6.40 -27.76 15.26
CA VAL A 27 7.53 -26.81 15.22
C VAL A 27 7.08 -25.36 15.13
N LEU A 28 5.82 -25.10 14.77
CA LEU A 28 5.23 -23.78 14.75
C LEU A 28 4.69 -23.40 16.13
N ARG A 29 4.81 -22.10 16.46
CA ARG A 29 4.10 -21.49 17.59
C ARG A 29 2.65 -21.22 17.22
N GLY A 30 2.45 -20.74 15.99
CA GLY A 30 1.14 -20.48 15.41
C GLY A 30 0.51 -21.73 14.79
N ASP A 31 -0.55 -21.54 14.03
CA ASP A 31 -1.32 -22.63 13.41
C ASP A 31 -0.87 -22.88 11.95
N LEU A 32 -0.93 -24.15 11.53
CA LEU A 32 -0.86 -24.54 10.13
C LEU A 32 -2.23 -25.01 9.68
N LEU A 33 -2.91 -24.25 8.83
CA LEU A 33 -4.29 -24.49 8.41
C LEU A 33 -4.34 -25.13 7.02
N VAL A 34 -5.28 -26.05 6.84
CA VAL A 34 -5.69 -26.63 5.56
C VAL A 34 -7.16 -26.37 5.30
N ASP A 35 -7.64 -26.60 4.08
CA ASP A 35 -9.05 -26.42 3.73
C ASP A 35 -9.96 -27.24 4.65
N GLY A 36 -10.99 -26.58 5.19
CA GLY A 36 -11.91 -27.12 6.19
C GLY A 36 -11.54 -26.86 7.65
N ASP A 37 -10.34 -26.36 7.95
CA ASP A 37 -9.97 -25.98 9.31
C ASP A 37 -10.66 -24.68 9.76
N ALA A 38 -10.89 -24.56 11.06
CA ALA A 38 -11.35 -23.30 11.65
C ALA A 38 -10.30 -22.19 11.41
N GLY A 39 -10.75 -21.05 10.85
CA GLY A 39 -9.86 -19.92 10.51
C GLY A 39 -9.26 -19.99 9.11
N TYR A 40 -9.42 -21.08 8.34
CA TYR A 40 -8.90 -21.17 6.97
C TYR A 40 -9.48 -20.08 6.06
N GLU A 41 -10.79 -19.87 6.07
CA GLU A 41 -11.46 -18.87 5.24
C GLU A 41 -10.96 -17.44 5.58
N GLU A 42 -10.75 -17.11 6.85
CA GLU A 42 -10.16 -15.85 7.29
C GLU A 42 -8.69 -15.75 6.88
N GLY A 43 -7.93 -16.84 7.06
CA GLY A 43 -6.50 -16.89 6.73
C GLY A 43 -6.19 -16.70 5.26
N ARG A 44 -7.08 -17.13 4.34
CA ARG A 44 -6.92 -17.01 2.89
C ARG A 44 -7.50 -15.71 2.31
N SER A 45 -8.51 -15.12 2.96
CA SER A 45 -9.22 -13.94 2.46
C SER A 45 -8.33 -12.71 2.47
N VAL A 46 -8.37 -11.93 1.40
CA VAL A 46 -7.66 -10.65 1.27
C VAL A 46 -8.66 -9.49 1.12
N TRP A 47 -8.16 -8.27 1.15
CA TRP A 47 -8.99 -7.07 1.10
C TRP A 47 -9.94 -6.99 -0.10
N ASN A 48 -9.46 -7.34 -1.31
CA ASN A 48 -10.23 -7.30 -2.55
C ASN A 48 -11.15 -8.52 -2.67
N GLY A 49 -12.45 -8.31 -2.62
CA GLY A 49 -13.47 -9.36 -2.72
C GLY A 49 -13.57 -10.09 -4.07
N MET A 50 -12.89 -9.59 -5.12
CA MET A 50 -12.76 -10.33 -6.38
C MET A 50 -11.81 -11.53 -6.27
N ILE A 51 -10.97 -11.58 -5.24
CA ILE A 51 -9.92 -12.58 -5.08
C ILE A 51 -10.44 -13.74 -4.24
N ASP A 52 -10.70 -14.87 -4.87
CA ASP A 52 -11.16 -16.11 -4.23
C ASP A 52 -10.19 -17.27 -4.50
N LYS A 53 -8.95 -17.13 -4.05
CA LYS A 53 -7.91 -18.14 -4.19
C LYS A 53 -7.91 -19.11 -3.01
N ARG A 54 -7.52 -20.38 -3.26
CA ARG A 54 -7.49 -21.46 -2.27
C ARG A 54 -6.10 -22.03 -2.10
N PRO A 55 -5.31 -21.55 -1.13
CA PRO A 55 -4.00 -22.09 -0.82
C PRO A 55 -4.11 -23.51 -0.25
N ALA A 56 -3.10 -24.34 -0.48
CA ALA A 56 -3.04 -25.67 0.11
C ALA A 56 -2.71 -25.63 1.59
N LEU A 57 -1.82 -24.69 1.99
CA LEU A 57 -1.37 -24.50 3.38
C LEU A 57 -1.38 -23.02 3.74
N ILE A 58 -1.81 -22.70 4.96
CA ILE A 58 -1.68 -21.36 5.54
C ILE A 58 -0.96 -21.48 6.89
N ALA A 59 0.23 -20.92 6.99
CA ALA A 59 0.93 -20.82 8.26
C ALA A 59 0.61 -19.47 8.92
N MET A 60 -0.19 -19.50 9.99
CA MET A 60 -0.51 -18.34 10.82
C MET A 60 0.65 -18.10 11.80
N CYS A 61 1.67 -17.36 11.34
CA CYS A 61 2.91 -17.18 12.08
C CYS A 61 2.73 -16.28 13.32
N GLU A 62 3.31 -16.68 14.45
CA GLU A 62 3.34 -15.93 15.71
C GLU A 62 4.76 -15.50 16.11
N GLY A 63 5.73 -15.71 15.22
CA GLY A 63 7.12 -15.29 15.44
C GLY A 63 8.03 -15.63 14.28
N THR A 64 9.23 -15.05 14.30
CA THR A 64 10.25 -15.24 13.26
C THR A 64 10.62 -16.72 13.05
N SER A 65 10.59 -17.55 14.11
CA SER A 65 10.88 -19.00 14.00
C SER A 65 9.91 -19.72 13.07
N ASP A 66 8.62 -19.34 13.08
CA ASP A 66 7.60 -19.94 12.22
C ASP A 66 7.85 -19.55 10.76
N VAL A 67 8.19 -18.27 10.53
CA VAL A 67 8.59 -17.78 9.20
C VAL A 67 9.79 -18.53 8.67
N VAL A 68 10.83 -18.74 9.49
CA VAL A 68 12.04 -19.52 9.12
C VAL A 68 11.68 -20.94 8.72
N ALA A 69 10.82 -21.62 9.50
CA ALA A 69 10.40 -23.00 9.21
C ALA A 69 9.67 -23.07 7.84
N MET A 70 8.76 -22.13 7.59
CA MET A 70 7.96 -22.12 6.36
C MET A 70 8.76 -21.70 5.13
N VAL A 71 9.67 -20.72 5.25
CA VAL A 71 10.59 -20.35 4.16
C VAL A 71 11.49 -21.51 3.79
N LYS A 72 12.05 -22.23 4.78
CA LYS A 72 12.88 -23.42 4.53
C LYS A 72 12.09 -24.53 3.82
N LEU A 73 10.85 -24.77 4.24
CA LEU A 73 9.97 -25.73 3.56
C LEU A 73 9.73 -25.31 2.10
N ALA A 74 9.35 -24.05 1.87
CA ALA A 74 9.08 -23.52 0.55
C ALA A 74 10.31 -23.55 -0.35
N SER A 75 11.47 -23.17 0.16
CA SER A 75 12.75 -23.17 -0.57
C SER A 75 13.22 -24.58 -0.93
N ALA A 76 13.11 -25.54 0.01
CA ALA A 76 13.55 -26.92 -0.21
C ALA A 76 12.75 -27.65 -1.29
N HIS A 77 11.50 -27.25 -1.52
CA HIS A 77 10.58 -27.91 -2.45
C HIS A 77 10.12 -27.01 -3.59
N ASP A 78 10.67 -25.80 -3.73
CA ASP A 78 10.29 -24.79 -4.73
C ASP A 78 8.78 -24.53 -4.74
N LEU A 79 8.16 -24.39 -3.57
CA LEU A 79 6.70 -24.22 -3.43
C LEU A 79 6.25 -22.86 -3.96
N VAL A 80 5.03 -22.80 -4.50
CA VAL A 80 4.33 -21.53 -4.73
C VAL A 80 4.09 -20.87 -3.36
N LEU A 81 4.64 -19.65 -3.18
CA LEU A 81 4.66 -18.96 -1.89
C LEU A 81 4.09 -17.55 -1.99
N SER A 82 3.10 -17.24 -1.15
CA SER A 82 2.65 -15.87 -0.86
C SER A 82 3.02 -15.48 0.56
N VAL A 83 3.29 -14.18 0.76
CA VAL A 83 3.47 -13.59 2.09
C VAL A 83 2.35 -12.61 2.34
N ARG A 84 1.64 -12.75 3.48
CA ARG A 84 0.57 -11.86 3.87
C ARG A 84 0.93 -11.07 5.13
N GLY A 85 1.10 -9.73 4.99
CA GLY A 85 0.96 -8.78 6.09
C GLY A 85 -0.52 -8.39 6.23
N GLY A 86 -0.93 -7.15 5.94
CA GLY A 86 -2.34 -6.73 5.99
C GLY A 86 -3.23 -7.27 4.86
N GLY A 87 -2.67 -7.82 3.77
CA GLY A 87 -3.44 -8.37 2.66
C GLY A 87 -4.19 -7.33 1.81
N HIS A 88 -3.75 -6.08 1.82
CA HIS A 88 -4.44 -4.92 1.25
C HIS A 88 -4.16 -4.67 -0.25
N ASN A 89 -3.24 -5.42 -0.87
CA ASN A 89 -2.93 -5.26 -2.29
C ASN A 89 -4.12 -5.66 -3.17
N ALA A 90 -4.55 -4.75 -4.04
CA ALA A 90 -5.74 -4.91 -4.87
C ALA A 90 -5.63 -6.09 -5.86
N SER A 91 -4.41 -6.45 -6.30
CA SER A 91 -4.18 -7.59 -7.21
C SER A 91 -4.19 -8.95 -6.51
N GLY A 92 -4.30 -9.00 -5.16
CA GLY A 92 -4.41 -10.24 -4.39
C GLY A 92 -3.16 -11.11 -4.39
N ILE A 93 -1.97 -10.48 -4.42
CA ILE A 93 -0.67 -11.20 -4.38
C ILE A 93 -0.35 -11.80 -3.00
N ALA A 94 -1.06 -11.38 -1.95
CA ALA A 94 -0.91 -11.90 -0.59
C ALA A 94 -1.56 -13.29 -0.37
N THR A 95 -2.19 -13.84 -1.39
CA THR A 95 -2.77 -15.21 -1.40
C THR A 95 -2.51 -15.88 -2.76
N ASN A 96 -2.61 -17.21 -2.81
CA ASN A 96 -2.36 -18.00 -4.01
C ASN A 96 -3.31 -19.20 -4.09
N ASP A 97 -3.35 -19.85 -5.26
CA ASP A 97 -4.03 -21.13 -5.43
C ASP A 97 -3.06 -22.28 -5.22
N GLY A 98 -3.43 -23.22 -4.37
CA GLY A 98 -2.74 -24.48 -4.16
C GLY A 98 -1.33 -24.42 -3.58
N GLY A 99 -0.82 -23.23 -3.24
CA GLY A 99 0.50 -23.05 -2.65
C GLY A 99 0.48 -22.88 -1.13
N LEU A 100 1.56 -22.31 -0.59
CA LEU A 100 1.73 -21.95 0.82
C LEU A 100 1.51 -20.45 1.01
N ILE A 101 0.82 -20.06 2.09
CA ILE A 101 0.81 -18.69 2.61
C ILE A 101 1.59 -18.64 3.91
N ILE A 102 2.55 -17.71 4.00
CA ILE A 102 3.13 -17.23 5.26
C ILE A 102 2.30 -16.02 5.68
N ASN A 103 1.42 -16.22 6.66
CA ASN A 103 0.52 -15.19 7.16
C ASN A 103 1.08 -14.58 8.45
N LEU A 104 1.40 -13.29 8.42
CA LEU A 104 2.03 -12.55 9.51
C LEU A 104 1.02 -11.82 10.40
N THR A 105 -0.28 -11.89 10.13
CA THR A 105 -1.30 -11.04 10.80
C THR A 105 -1.35 -11.19 12.33
N ARG A 106 -0.80 -12.29 12.88
CA ARG A 106 -0.64 -12.49 14.33
C ARG A 106 0.67 -11.92 14.90
N MET A 107 1.56 -11.43 14.04
CA MET A 107 2.80 -10.74 14.42
C MET A 107 2.53 -9.23 14.34
N ASN A 108 1.83 -8.67 15.32
CA ASN A 108 1.30 -7.31 15.29
C ASN A 108 1.71 -6.46 16.51
N GLY A 109 2.79 -6.81 17.17
CA GLY A 109 3.35 -6.04 18.27
C GLY A 109 4.02 -4.75 17.78
N VAL A 110 3.83 -3.66 18.53
CA VAL A 110 4.50 -2.37 18.33
C VAL A 110 5.21 -1.97 19.62
N HIS A 111 6.46 -1.52 19.50
CA HIS A 111 7.24 -1.00 20.61
C HIS A 111 7.80 0.38 20.27
N VAL A 112 7.50 1.39 21.10
CA VAL A 112 7.92 2.77 20.90
C VAL A 112 9.09 3.10 21.83
N ASP A 113 10.19 3.59 21.26
CA ASP A 113 11.32 4.18 21.98
C ASP A 113 11.23 5.72 21.88
N THR A 114 10.68 6.32 22.91
CA THR A 114 10.49 7.78 22.98
C THR A 114 11.80 8.56 23.09
N ALA A 115 12.84 7.95 23.65
CA ALA A 115 14.14 8.60 23.79
C ALA A 115 14.86 8.76 22.46
N ASN A 116 14.76 7.75 21.58
CA ASN A 116 15.34 7.77 20.26
C ASN A 116 14.34 8.20 19.17
N ARG A 117 13.06 8.40 19.53
CA ARG A 117 11.96 8.69 18.61
C ARG A 117 11.91 7.65 17.50
N THR A 118 11.84 6.37 17.87
CA THR A 118 11.66 5.26 16.93
C THR A 118 10.53 4.35 17.36
N ALA A 119 9.96 3.63 16.42
CA ALA A 119 9.02 2.55 16.68
C ALA A 119 9.46 1.29 15.95
N ARG A 120 9.48 0.17 16.68
CA ARG A 120 9.64 -1.16 16.09
C ARG A 120 8.29 -1.82 16.02
N ALA A 121 7.87 -2.18 14.80
CA ALA A 121 6.58 -2.80 14.50
C ALA A 121 6.79 -4.13 13.78
N GLU A 122 6.03 -5.18 14.16
CA GLU A 122 6.08 -6.48 13.51
C GLU A 122 5.40 -6.47 12.14
N GLY A 123 5.81 -7.40 11.25
CA GLY A 123 5.43 -7.42 9.85
C GLY A 123 3.93 -7.64 9.53
N GLY A 124 3.15 -8.03 10.50
CA GLY A 124 1.69 -8.19 10.40
C GLY A 124 0.88 -7.00 10.88
N CYS A 125 1.52 -5.94 11.44
CA CYS A 125 0.84 -4.72 11.84
C CYS A 125 0.11 -4.05 10.68
N VAL A 126 -0.98 -3.37 10.98
CA VAL A 126 -1.62 -2.38 10.14
C VAL A 126 -1.34 -0.97 10.68
N TRP A 127 -1.60 0.09 9.89
CA TRP A 127 -1.26 1.45 10.32
C TRP A 127 -1.96 1.87 11.60
N SER A 128 -3.21 1.45 11.81
CA SER A 128 -3.91 1.75 13.08
C SER A 128 -3.22 1.15 14.32
N ASP A 129 -2.45 0.06 14.19
CA ASP A 129 -1.70 -0.50 15.32
C ASP A 129 -0.52 0.42 15.66
N VAL A 130 0.21 0.88 14.63
CA VAL A 130 1.35 1.79 14.80
C VAL A 130 0.89 3.15 15.33
N ASP A 131 -0.13 3.75 14.71
CA ASP A 131 -0.65 5.07 15.10
C ASP A 131 -1.15 5.10 16.54
N LYS A 132 -1.90 4.06 16.97
CA LYS A 132 -2.40 3.96 18.34
C LYS A 132 -1.29 3.98 19.38
N GLU A 133 -0.20 3.25 19.14
CA GLU A 133 0.92 3.16 20.10
C GLU A 133 1.82 4.40 20.04
N THR A 134 2.12 4.94 18.87
CA THR A 134 3.02 6.09 18.74
C THR A 134 2.38 7.38 19.23
N LEU A 135 1.08 7.59 18.96
CA LEU A 135 0.36 8.79 19.38
C LEU A 135 0.12 8.89 20.90
N LEU A 136 0.23 7.78 21.65
CA LEU A 136 0.30 7.84 23.12
C LEU A 136 1.45 8.73 23.61
N HIS A 137 2.46 8.91 22.78
CA HIS A 137 3.65 9.69 23.05
C HIS A 137 3.73 10.99 22.25
N GLY A 138 2.67 11.35 21.52
CA GLY A 138 2.67 12.51 20.63
C GLY A 138 3.62 12.36 19.44
N LEU A 139 3.80 11.14 18.95
CA LEU A 139 4.70 10.81 17.87
C LEU A 139 3.94 10.07 16.75
N ALA A 140 4.38 10.26 15.48
CA ALA A 140 3.90 9.49 14.34
C ALA A 140 5.00 9.36 13.27
N THR A 141 4.75 8.55 12.25
CA THR A 141 5.56 8.48 11.02
C THR A 141 4.64 8.56 9.81
N THR A 142 5.21 8.77 8.61
CA THR A 142 4.39 8.70 7.39
C THR A 142 3.85 7.29 7.22
N GLY A 143 2.53 7.15 7.33
CA GLY A 143 1.76 5.93 7.09
C GLY A 143 0.89 6.02 5.85
N GLY A 144 0.19 4.95 5.50
CA GLY A 144 -0.82 4.97 4.45
C GLY A 144 -2.07 5.76 4.87
N THR A 145 -2.98 5.98 3.91
CA THR A 145 -4.20 6.79 4.10
C THR A 145 -5.43 5.97 4.54
N VAL A 146 -5.29 4.67 4.74
CA VAL A 146 -6.34 3.74 5.21
C VAL A 146 -5.82 2.95 6.39
N THR A 147 -6.54 2.97 7.50
CA THR A 147 -6.03 2.52 8.81
C THR A 147 -5.72 1.02 8.88
N ASN A 148 -6.41 0.17 8.11
CA ASN A 148 -6.16 -1.27 8.07
C ASN A 148 -5.20 -1.71 6.95
N THR A 149 -4.53 -0.77 6.29
CA THR A 149 -3.46 -1.10 5.35
C THR A 149 -2.26 -1.67 6.11
N GLY A 150 -1.77 -2.85 5.67
CA GLY A 150 -0.59 -3.48 6.26
C GLY A 150 0.67 -2.65 6.06
N ILE A 151 1.44 -2.47 7.14
CA ILE A 151 2.67 -1.67 7.11
C ILE A 151 3.72 -2.25 6.17
N ALA A 152 3.82 -3.60 6.10
CA ALA A 152 4.87 -4.29 5.36
C ALA A 152 4.79 -4.01 3.85
N GLY A 153 3.66 -4.33 3.21
CA GLY A 153 3.50 -4.12 1.77
C GLY A 153 3.63 -2.66 1.38
N LEU A 154 3.03 -1.76 2.18
CA LEU A 154 3.08 -0.32 1.94
C LEU A 154 4.54 0.19 2.00
N THR A 155 5.26 -0.07 3.07
CA THR A 155 6.66 0.38 3.27
C THR A 155 7.59 -0.16 2.20
N LEU A 156 7.50 -1.47 1.89
CA LEU A 156 8.39 -2.12 0.92
C LEU A 156 8.19 -1.58 -0.50
N GLY A 157 7.01 -1.08 -0.84
CA GLY A 157 6.73 -0.44 -2.12
C GLY A 157 6.98 1.07 -2.16
N GLY A 158 7.36 1.67 -1.04
CA GLY A 158 7.58 3.12 -0.88
C GLY A 158 6.71 3.74 0.20
N GLY A 159 5.39 3.71 0.07
CA GLY A 159 4.43 4.19 1.06
C GLY A 159 4.09 5.67 0.95
N LEU A 160 3.08 5.99 0.14
CA LEU A 160 2.50 7.32 0.04
C LEU A 160 1.50 7.53 1.18
N GLY A 161 1.43 8.74 1.73
CA GLY A 161 0.54 9.06 2.83
C GLY A 161 0.49 10.54 3.19
N TRP A 162 -0.29 10.87 4.23
CA TRP A 162 -0.62 12.25 4.60
C TRP A 162 0.59 13.13 4.89
N ALA A 163 1.59 12.61 5.63
CA ALA A 163 2.75 13.36 6.09
C ALA A 163 3.95 13.28 5.13
N MET A 164 3.77 12.77 3.90
CA MET A 164 4.89 12.55 2.98
C MET A 164 5.58 13.83 2.52
N ALA A 165 4.85 14.93 2.46
CA ALA A 165 5.42 16.21 2.06
C ALA A 165 6.32 16.80 3.15
N GLU A 166 6.02 16.57 4.43
CA GLU A 166 6.81 17.08 5.54
C GLU A 166 7.95 16.12 5.94
N HIS A 167 7.71 14.80 5.89
CA HIS A 167 8.61 13.80 6.47
C HIS A 167 9.14 12.76 5.47
N GLY A 168 8.89 12.92 4.17
CA GLY A 168 9.19 11.90 3.17
C GLY A 168 8.18 10.76 3.14
N ILE A 169 8.29 9.86 2.18
CA ILE A 169 7.45 8.67 2.10
C ILE A 169 7.78 7.69 3.24
N THR A 170 6.93 6.69 3.48
CA THR A 170 7.14 5.72 4.57
C THR A 170 8.52 5.06 4.52
N ALA A 171 9.00 4.69 3.33
CA ALA A 171 10.29 4.05 3.12
C ALA A 171 11.48 4.95 3.50
N ASP A 172 11.35 6.28 3.43
CA ASP A 172 12.38 7.24 3.84
C ASP A 172 12.53 7.26 5.37
N ASN A 173 11.49 6.87 6.09
CA ASN A 173 11.48 6.76 7.54
C ASN A 173 11.87 5.38 8.07
N LEU A 174 12.08 4.38 7.19
CA LEU A 174 12.54 3.04 7.58
C LEU A 174 14.02 3.10 7.97
N LEU A 175 14.35 2.87 9.24
CA LEU A 175 15.72 2.86 9.77
C LEU A 175 16.38 1.49 9.70
N SER A 176 15.63 0.45 10.02
CA SER A 176 16.11 -0.93 9.95
C SER A 176 14.95 -1.91 9.75
N ALA A 177 15.27 -3.11 9.29
CA ALA A 177 14.33 -4.22 9.18
C ALA A 177 15.01 -5.54 9.51
N ASP A 178 14.31 -6.43 10.23
CA ASP A 178 14.71 -7.83 10.36
C ASP A 178 13.89 -8.68 9.39
N LEU A 179 14.54 -9.57 8.67
CA LEU A 179 13.89 -10.41 7.66
C LEU A 179 14.45 -11.81 7.60
N VAL A 180 13.64 -12.73 7.09
CA VAL A 180 14.03 -14.10 6.75
C VAL A 180 14.30 -14.17 5.25
N THR A 181 15.53 -14.49 4.87
CA THR A 181 16.00 -14.62 3.48
C THR A 181 15.46 -15.88 2.81
N ALA A 182 15.62 -16.02 1.49
CA ALA A 182 15.23 -17.23 0.75
C ALA A 182 15.93 -18.53 1.22
N THR A 183 17.06 -18.42 1.94
CA THR A 183 17.76 -19.56 2.57
C THR A 183 17.23 -19.89 3.98
N GLY A 184 16.32 -19.06 4.51
CA GLY A 184 15.83 -19.19 5.89
C GLY A 184 16.78 -18.66 6.95
N GLU A 185 17.74 -17.80 6.57
CA GLU A 185 18.59 -17.06 7.50
C GLU A 185 17.85 -15.82 8.00
N VAL A 186 18.02 -15.48 9.28
CA VAL A 186 17.54 -14.24 9.85
C VAL A 186 18.64 -13.19 9.76
N VAL A 187 18.36 -12.09 9.07
CA VAL A 187 19.31 -10.98 8.89
C VAL A 187 18.66 -9.65 9.24
N THR A 188 19.50 -8.70 9.67
CA THR A 188 19.10 -7.30 9.85
C THR A 188 19.63 -6.47 8.68
N ALA A 189 18.78 -5.65 8.08
CA ALA A 189 19.14 -4.62 7.12
C ALA A 189 19.07 -3.25 7.81
N SER A 190 20.18 -2.51 7.84
CA SER A 190 20.29 -1.19 8.45
C SER A 190 21.42 -0.39 7.79
N GLU A 191 21.60 0.87 8.16
CA GLU A 191 22.73 1.67 7.66
C GLU A 191 24.11 1.10 8.04
N SER A 192 24.18 0.29 9.10
CA SER A 192 25.42 -0.32 9.57
C SER A 192 25.60 -1.79 9.18
N GLN A 193 24.54 -2.45 8.69
CA GLN A 193 24.52 -3.87 8.34
C GLN A 193 23.63 -4.14 7.14
N ASN A 194 24.15 -4.85 6.12
CA ASN A 194 23.40 -5.15 4.88
C ASN A 194 22.75 -3.89 4.26
N GLN A 195 23.53 -2.84 4.11
CA GLN A 195 23.08 -1.53 3.69
C GLN A 195 22.42 -1.53 2.29
N ASP A 196 22.91 -2.36 1.38
CA ASP A 196 22.34 -2.58 0.06
C ASP A 196 20.96 -3.21 0.13
N LEU A 197 20.75 -4.14 1.09
CA LEU A 197 19.44 -4.73 1.34
C LEU A 197 18.47 -3.71 1.91
N LEU A 198 18.88 -2.85 2.85
CA LEU A 198 18.05 -1.75 3.35
C LEU A 198 17.64 -0.82 2.19
N TRP A 199 18.57 -0.49 1.28
CA TRP A 199 18.26 0.27 0.08
C TRP A 199 17.16 -0.40 -0.75
N GLY A 200 17.25 -1.72 -0.97
CA GLY A 200 16.27 -2.49 -1.72
C GLY A 200 14.90 -2.57 -1.03
N LEU A 201 14.86 -2.68 0.30
CA LEU A 201 13.62 -2.70 1.08
C LEU A 201 12.87 -1.36 1.09
N ARG A 202 13.56 -0.27 0.73
CA ARG A 202 12.99 1.08 0.62
C ARG A 202 12.44 1.34 -0.80
N GLY A 203 11.47 0.52 -1.26
CA GLY A 203 10.77 0.70 -2.54
C GLY A 203 10.92 -0.45 -3.55
N GLY A 204 11.72 -1.49 -3.26
CA GLY A 204 11.89 -2.65 -4.16
C GLY A 204 10.85 -3.75 -3.98
N GLY A 205 9.85 -3.55 -3.12
CA GLY A 205 8.80 -4.54 -2.85
C GLY A 205 9.27 -5.75 -2.04
N GLY A 206 8.42 -6.77 -1.97
CA GLY A 206 8.67 -8.02 -1.22
C GLY A 206 9.61 -9.01 -1.90
N ASN A 207 10.61 -8.54 -2.67
CA ASN A 207 11.44 -9.36 -3.54
C ASN A 207 12.61 -10.09 -2.84
N PHE A 208 13.00 -9.70 -1.61
CA PHE A 208 14.29 -10.08 -1.02
C PHE A 208 14.17 -10.98 0.20
N GLY A 209 12.98 -11.15 0.74
CA GLY A 209 12.75 -11.92 1.96
C GLY A 209 11.41 -11.60 2.61
N VAL A 210 11.10 -12.32 3.69
CA VAL A 210 9.94 -12.05 4.54
C VAL A 210 10.36 -11.14 5.67
N VAL A 211 9.96 -9.87 5.65
CA VAL A 211 10.27 -8.91 6.72
C VAL A 211 9.38 -9.19 7.92
N THR A 212 9.99 -9.46 9.05
CA THR A 212 9.32 -9.80 10.31
C THR A 212 9.21 -8.63 11.28
N SER A 213 10.06 -7.59 11.10
CA SER A 213 10.09 -6.40 11.95
C SER A 213 10.62 -5.20 11.17
N PHE A 214 9.99 -4.05 11.36
CA PHE A 214 10.36 -2.75 10.79
C PHE A 214 10.66 -1.77 11.92
N GLU A 215 11.71 -0.96 11.79
CA GLU A 215 12.01 0.13 12.71
C GLU A 215 11.89 1.47 11.97
N TYR A 216 10.98 2.31 12.43
CA TYR A 216 10.69 3.61 11.82
C TYR A 216 11.22 4.75 12.66
N ARG A 217 11.66 5.82 11.99
CA ARG A 217 11.81 7.14 12.59
C ARG A 217 10.43 7.71 12.88
N LEU A 218 10.31 8.34 14.04
CA LEU A 218 9.10 9.04 14.44
C LEU A 218 9.35 10.55 14.52
N HIS A 219 8.28 11.30 14.26
CA HIS A 219 8.22 12.75 14.30
C HIS A 219 7.18 13.19 15.31
N GLU A 220 7.32 14.41 15.85
CA GLU A 220 6.30 14.97 16.76
C GLU A 220 4.99 15.16 15.99
N GLN A 221 3.88 14.70 16.58
CA GLN A 221 2.57 14.76 15.96
C GLN A 221 1.52 15.10 16.99
N GLY A 222 0.90 16.27 16.83
CA GLY A 222 -0.28 16.70 17.56
C GLY A 222 -1.57 16.53 16.75
N ASN A 223 -2.58 17.34 17.11
CA ASN A 223 -3.74 17.55 16.24
C ASN A 223 -3.30 18.18 14.92
N VAL A 224 -4.11 18.00 13.89
CA VAL A 224 -3.92 18.59 12.57
C VAL A 224 -5.09 19.53 12.28
N TYR A 225 -4.86 20.50 11.39
CA TYR A 225 -5.95 21.28 10.82
C TYR A 225 -6.30 20.67 9.47
N GLY A 226 -7.39 19.92 9.40
CA GLY A 226 -7.71 19.14 8.21
C GLY A 226 -9.19 18.80 8.09
N GLY A 227 -9.54 18.14 6.99
CA GLY A 227 -10.91 17.79 6.67
C GLY A 227 -11.19 17.80 5.19
N LEU A 228 -12.47 17.94 4.86
CA LEU A 228 -12.98 17.92 3.48
C LEU A 228 -13.71 19.23 3.16
N LEU A 229 -13.41 19.79 1.98
CA LEU A 229 -14.27 20.75 1.31
C LEU A 229 -14.96 20.04 0.14
N LEU A 230 -16.28 19.92 0.20
CA LEU A 230 -17.07 19.23 -0.80
C LEU A 230 -17.77 20.23 -1.72
N TYR A 231 -17.67 20.00 -3.03
CA TYR A 231 -18.36 20.78 -4.03
C TYR A 231 -19.20 19.85 -4.93
N PRO A 232 -20.35 20.35 -5.48
CA PRO A 232 -21.10 19.58 -6.48
C PRO A 232 -20.21 19.19 -7.67
N ARG A 233 -20.38 17.97 -8.21
CA ARG A 233 -19.63 17.49 -9.39
C ARG A 233 -19.64 18.45 -10.57
N ALA A 234 -20.73 19.23 -10.74
CA ALA A 234 -20.84 20.25 -11.78
C ALA A 234 -19.71 21.32 -11.72
N MET A 235 -19.06 21.48 -10.57
CA MET A 235 -17.93 22.39 -10.38
C MET A 235 -16.56 21.68 -10.55
N ALA A 236 -16.54 20.41 -10.95
CA ALA A 236 -15.31 19.62 -10.95
C ALA A 236 -14.19 20.25 -11.79
N ARG A 237 -14.52 20.81 -12.95
CA ARG A 237 -13.54 21.46 -13.82
C ARG A 237 -12.90 22.67 -13.15
N GLU A 238 -13.69 23.54 -12.55
CA GLU A 238 -13.22 24.74 -11.85
C GLU A 238 -12.40 24.38 -10.61
N VAL A 239 -12.85 23.40 -9.82
CA VAL A 239 -12.15 22.94 -8.63
C VAL A 239 -10.81 22.30 -9.00
N MET A 240 -10.75 21.45 -10.04
CA MET A 240 -9.49 20.83 -10.48
C MET A 240 -8.51 21.86 -11.06
N LYS A 241 -8.96 22.90 -11.76
CA LYS A 241 -8.11 23.98 -12.22
C LYS A 241 -7.55 24.79 -11.06
N PHE A 242 -8.39 25.14 -10.10
CA PHE A 242 -7.96 25.79 -8.87
C PHE A 242 -6.95 24.89 -8.12
N TYR A 243 -7.23 23.60 -7.99
CA TYR A 243 -6.33 22.64 -7.35
C TYR A 243 -4.97 22.60 -8.05
N ALA A 244 -4.91 22.51 -9.37
CA ALA A 244 -3.67 22.50 -10.13
C ALA A 244 -2.83 23.78 -9.91
N GLU A 245 -3.48 24.96 -9.90
CA GLU A 245 -2.82 26.22 -9.62
C GLU A 245 -2.34 26.32 -8.17
N PHE A 246 -3.23 25.99 -7.22
CA PHE A 246 -2.95 26.08 -5.79
C PHE A 246 -1.81 25.14 -5.35
N THR A 247 -1.77 23.92 -5.89
CA THR A 247 -0.76 22.92 -5.52
C THR A 247 0.60 23.10 -6.19
N SER A 248 0.73 24.07 -7.10
CA SER A 248 2.01 24.36 -7.78
C SER A 248 3.12 24.85 -6.84
N ASP A 249 2.75 25.42 -5.68
CA ASP A 249 3.69 25.94 -4.68
C ASP A 249 3.10 25.78 -3.27
N LEU A 250 3.13 24.54 -2.76
CA LEU A 250 2.65 24.23 -1.41
C LEU A 250 3.79 24.22 -0.39
N PRO A 251 3.56 24.68 0.84
CA PRO A 251 4.47 24.44 1.95
C PRO A 251 4.45 22.94 2.32
N ASP A 252 5.59 22.44 2.83
CA ASP A 252 5.77 21.02 3.12
C ASP A 252 4.75 20.45 4.13
N ASN A 253 4.29 21.29 5.03
CA ASN A 253 3.33 20.91 6.07
C ASN A 253 1.84 21.00 5.63
N LEU A 254 1.56 21.25 4.36
CA LEU A 254 0.20 21.24 3.80
C LEU A 254 0.06 20.16 2.73
N THR A 255 -0.73 19.17 3.01
CA THR A 255 -1.12 18.13 2.04
C THR A 255 -2.55 18.39 1.57
N VAL A 256 -2.74 18.43 0.24
CA VAL A 256 -4.06 18.57 -0.38
C VAL A 256 -4.20 17.50 -1.44
N PHE A 257 -5.21 16.63 -1.29
CA PHE A 257 -5.62 15.70 -2.33
C PHE A 257 -6.90 16.19 -2.99
N CYS A 258 -7.16 15.75 -4.22
CA CYS A 258 -8.38 16.07 -4.95
C CYS A 258 -9.08 14.76 -5.34
N GLY A 259 -10.39 14.65 -5.09
CA GLY A 259 -11.13 13.42 -5.36
C GLY A 259 -12.50 13.67 -5.98
N LEU A 260 -12.77 12.97 -7.08
CA LEU A 260 -14.13 12.81 -7.61
C LEU A 260 -14.74 11.57 -6.94
N LEU A 261 -15.81 11.75 -6.19
CA LEU A 261 -16.41 10.73 -5.33
C LEU A 261 -17.92 10.93 -5.22
N SER A 262 -18.60 10.08 -4.47
CA SER A 262 -20.01 10.27 -4.10
C SER A 262 -20.14 10.63 -2.62
N SER A 263 -21.13 11.47 -2.28
CA SER A 263 -21.51 11.69 -0.87
C SER A 263 -22.09 10.40 -0.25
N PRO A 264 -22.27 10.33 1.07
CA PRO A 264 -22.95 9.20 1.72
C PRO A 264 -24.37 8.93 1.17
N GLU A 265 -25.04 9.97 0.68
CA GLU A 265 -26.38 9.88 0.05
C GLU A 265 -26.30 9.42 -1.41
N GLY A 266 -25.10 9.32 -2.00
CA GLY A 266 -24.87 8.92 -3.38
C GLY A 266 -24.79 10.07 -4.38
N ASP A 267 -24.80 11.33 -3.93
CA ASP A 267 -24.70 12.48 -4.82
C ASP A 267 -23.27 12.62 -5.36
N PRO A 268 -23.09 12.86 -6.69
CA PRO A 268 -21.77 13.05 -7.28
C PRO A 268 -21.11 14.34 -6.79
N MET A 269 -19.91 14.23 -6.22
CA MET A 269 -19.16 15.32 -5.61
C MET A 269 -17.72 15.39 -6.14
N ILE A 270 -17.08 16.54 -5.92
CA ILE A 270 -15.63 16.69 -5.93
C ILE A 270 -15.18 17.23 -4.58
N ALA A 271 -14.10 16.70 -4.06
CA ALA A 271 -13.53 17.03 -2.75
C ALA A 271 -12.12 17.60 -2.88
N LEU A 272 -11.81 18.64 -2.08
CA LEU A 272 -10.45 18.93 -1.65
C LEU A 272 -10.29 18.33 -0.25
N ILE A 273 -9.29 17.45 -0.11
CA ILE A 273 -9.04 16.66 1.09
C ILE A 273 -7.74 17.14 1.70
N ILE A 274 -7.79 17.69 2.90
CA ILE A 274 -6.77 18.59 3.43
C ILE A 274 -6.21 18.04 4.73
N GLY A 275 -4.89 18.10 4.86
CA GLY A 275 -4.17 17.89 6.12
C GLY A 275 -3.05 18.91 6.26
N TYR A 276 -3.13 19.76 7.29
CA TYR A 276 -2.06 20.68 7.66
C TYR A 276 -1.40 20.22 8.95
N PHE A 277 -0.09 20.07 8.90
CA PHE A 277 0.77 19.57 9.98
C PHE A 277 1.56 20.75 10.56
N GLY A 278 1.17 21.24 11.73
CA GLY A 278 1.80 22.40 12.36
C GLY A 278 0.85 23.15 13.30
N ASP A 279 1.12 24.44 13.51
CA ASP A 279 0.25 25.27 14.35
C ASP A 279 -1.14 25.42 13.72
N ILE A 280 -2.18 25.20 14.52
CA ILE A 280 -3.58 25.20 14.06
C ILE A 280 -3.99 26.56 13.46
N ALA A 281 -3.50 27.67 14.03
CA ALA A 281 -3.82 29.01 13.52
C ALA A 281 -3.17 29.27 12.14
N ASP A 282 -1.98 28.74 11.91
CA ASP A 282 -1.31 28.80 10.58
C ASP A 282 -2.05 27.90 9.58
N GLY A 283 -2.56 26.75 10.03
CA GLY A 283 -3.40 25.85 9.23
C GLY A 283 -4.68 26.52 8.74
N GLU A 284 -5.36 27.28 9.61
CA GLU A 284 -6.54 28.07 9.23
C GLU A 284 -6.23 29.07 8.13
N VAL A 285 -5.07 29.73 8.21
CA VAL A 285 -4.60 30.69 7.19
C VAL A 285 -4.27 29.97 5.89
N ALA A 286 -3.58 28.83 5.94
CA ALA A 286 -3.19 28.05 4.76
C ALA A 286 -4.39 27.52 3.98
N VAL A 287 -5.48 27.13 4.66
CA VAL A 287 -6.72 26.60 4.06
C VAL A 287 -7.62 27.72 3.51
N LYS A 288 -7.46 28.96 3.99
CA LYS A 288 -8.34 30.08 3.61
C LYS A 288 -8.50 30.27 2.09
N PRO A 289 -7.48 30.21 1.24
CA PRO A 289 -7.66 30.35 -0.21
C PRO A 289 -8.62 29.33 -0.84
N MET A 290 -8.64 28.09 -0.31
CA MET A 290 -9.55 27.03 -0.77
C MET A 290 -11.01 27.32 -0.38
N ARG A 291 -11.24 27.91 0.80
CA ARG A 291 -12.56 28.37 1.23
C ARG A 291 -13.04 29.59 0.46
N ASP A 292 -12.13 30.50 0.13
CA ASP A 292 -12.46 31.75 -0.58
C ASP A 292 -12.68 31.50 -2.10
N PHE A 293 -12.20 30.36 -2.64
CA PHE A 293 -12.37 30.03 -4.05
C PHE A 293 -13.82 29.94 -4.48
N ALA A 294 -14.62 29.20 -3.73
CA ALA A 294 -16.06 29.05 -3.96
C ALA A 294 -16.75 28.58 -2.68
N GLU A 295 -18.05 28.82 -2.56
CA GLU A 295 -18.85 28.31 -1.44
C GLU A 295 -19.01 26.77 -1.56
N PRO A 296 -18.43 25.96 -0.63
CA PRO A 296 -18.58 24.52 -0.67
C PRO A 296 -19.97 24.09 -0.25
N ALA A 297 -20.45 22.97 -0.80
CA ALA A 297 -21.68 22.32 -0.34
C ALA A 297 -21.56 21.81 1.11
N ALA A 298 -20.35 21.42 1.51
CA ALA A 298 -20.02 21.12 2.90
C ALA A 298 -18.56 21.51 3.19
N ASP A 299 -18.34 22.17 4.34
CA ASP A 299 -17.03 22.47 4.91
C ASP A 299 -16.89 21.68 6.21
N MET A 300 -16.01 20.68 6.20
CA MET A 300 -15.71 19.80 7.34
C MET A 300 -14.28 20.01 7.83
N VAL A 301 -13.63 21.13 7.46
CA VAL A 301 -12.23 21.42 7.82
C VAL A 301 -12.15 22.13 9.15
N GLY A 302 -11.35 21.60 10.06
CA GLY A 302 -11.10 22.16 11.39
C GLY A 302 -9.94 21.47 12.09
N GLU A 303 -9.76 21.79 13.37
CA GLU A 303 -8.83 21.05 14.21
C GLU A 303 -9.38 19.65 14.51
N ILE A 304 -8.61 18.61 14.17
CA ILE A 304 -8.96 17.21 14.39
C ILE A 304 -7.74 16.43 14.92
N PRO A 305 -7.96 15.34 15.69
CA PRO A 305 -6.89 14.40 15.97
C PRO A 305 -6.29 13.79 14.69
N TYR A 306 -4.99 13.53 14.67
CA TYR A 306 -4.31 12.89 13.52
C TYR A 306 -4.96 11.53 13.14
N THR A 307 -5.41 10.75 14.13
CA THR A 307 -6.13 9.49 13.89
C THR A 307 -7.44 9.67 13.11
N VAL A 308 -8.10 10.81 13.23
CA VAL A 308 -9.32 11.12 12.45
C VAL A 308 -8.93 11.39 11.00
N LEU A 309 -7.86 12.15 10.75
CA LEU A 309 -7.34 12.34 9.39
C LEU A 309 -6.97 10.99 8.75
N GLN A 310 -6.26 10.12 9.47
CA GLN A 310 -5.88 8.78 9.01
C GLN A 310 -7.05 7.87 8.64
N SER A 311 -8.23 8.11 9.21
CA SER A 311 -9.44 7.31 8.96
C SER A 311 -10.39 7.89 7.90
N PHE A 312 -10.04 8.99 7.22
CA PHE A 312 -10.96 9.64 6.28
C PHE A 312 -11.43 8.75 5.12
N PHE A 313 -10.60 7.84 4.67
CA PHE A 313 -10.95 6.91 3.61
C PHE A 313 -11.50 5.56 4.11
N ASP A 314 -11.54 5.34 5.43
CA ASP A 314 -11.87 4.02 5.99
C ASP A 314 -13.28 3.56 5.64
N GLU A 315 -14.28 4.44 5.61
CA GLU A 315 -15.67 4.06 5.35
C GLU A 315 -15.81 3.25 4.05
N ASN A 316 -15.15 3.68 2.99
CA ASN A 316 -15.22 3.03 1.68
C ASN A 316 -14.02 2.13 1.38
N ALA A 317 -12.85 2.44 1.92
CA ALA A 317 -11.61 1.75 1.58
C ALA A 317 -11.18 0.67 2.58
N ALA A 318 -11.54 0.76 3.88
CA ALA A 318 -11.15 -0.26 4.85
C ALA A 318 -11.94 -1.59 4.75
N PRO A 319 -13.25 -1.66 4.39
CA PRO A 319 -13.99 -2.91 4.43
C PRO A 319 -13.40 -4.00 3.53
N HIS A 320 -13.21 -5.21 4.08
CA HIS A 320 -12.86 -6.40 3.32
C HIS A 320 -14.09 -6.94 2.55
N GLY A 321 -13.83 -7.62 1.44
CA GLY A 321 -14.87 -8.29 0.66
C GLY A 321 -15.58 -7.41 -0.37
N THR A 322 -15.39 -6.09 -0.37
CA THR A 322 -15.80 -5.24 -1.49
C THR A 322 -14.95 -5.59 -2.71
N ARG A 323 -15.58 -5.72 -3.87
CA ARG A 323 -14.93 -6.01 -5.15
C ARG A 323 -14.26 -4.74 -5.66
N ARG A 324 -13.02 -4.86 -6.16
CA ARG A 324 -12.21 -3.69 -6.53
C ARG A 324 -11.38 -3.95 -7.77
N TYR A 325 -11.31 -2.94 -8.63
CA TYR A 325 -10.35 -2.92 -9.72
C TYR A 325 -9.76 -1.51 -9.84
N TRP A 326 -8.46 -1.44 -10.12
CA TRP A 326 -7.68 -0.23 -9.98
C TRP A 326 -6.77 -0.01 -11.19
N LYS A 327 -6.67 1.23 -11.66
CA LYS A 327 -5.64 1.69 -12.59
C LYS A 327 -5.08 3.01 -12.09
N SER A 328 -3.75 3.15 -12.18
CA SER A 328 -3.07 4.33 -11.65
C SER A 328 -1.83 4.69 -12.45
N GLY A 329 -1.35 5.90 -12.25
CA GLY A 329 -0.06 6.37 -12.76
C GLY A 329 0.24 7.78 -12.30
N TYR A 330 1.51 8.16 -12.38
CA TYR A 330 1.94 9.49 -12.02
C TYR A 330 1.68 10.48 -13.16
N ILE A 331 0.94 11.55 -12.87
CA ILE A 331 0.63 12.65 -13.79
C ILE A 331 1.53 13.84 -13.43
N PRO A 332 2.48 14.24 -14.30
CA PRO A 332 3.39 15.35 -14.00
C PRO A 332 2.71 16.72 -14.00
N GLU A 333 1.66 16.90 -14.81
CA GLU A 333 1.00 18.19 -14.99
C GLU A 333 -0.50 17.99 -15.21
N LEU A 334 -1.32 18.73 -14.48
CA LEU A 334 -2.78 18.75 -14.64
C LEU A 334 -3.18 19.76 -15.72
N THR A 335 -2.96 19.42 -16.99
CA THR A 335 -3.32 20.26 -18.12
C THR A 335 -4.84 20.42 -18.27
N ASP A 336 -5.29 21.48 -18.96
CA ASP A 336 -6.72 21.67 -19.26
C ASP A 336 -7.33 20.46 -20.00
N GLU A 337 -6.57 19.85 -20.93
CA GLU A 337 -7.03 18.65 -21.67
C GLU A 337 -7.16 17.44 -20.75
N PHE A 338 -6.21 17.22 -19.83
CA PHE A 338 -6.30 16.15 -18.82
C PHE A 338 -7.54 16.34 -17.93
N ILE A 339 -7.73 17.55 -17.39
CA ILE A 339 -8.86 17.88 -16.52
C ILE A 339 -10.20 17.66 -17.25
N ASP A 340 -10.31 18.09 -18.51
CA ASP A 340 -11.52 17.92 -19.30
C ASP A 340 -11.90 16.46 -19.49
N ILE A 341 -10.91 15.60 -19.80
CA ILE A 341 -11.14 14.16 -19.96
C ILE A 341 -11.51 13.51 -18.62
N VAL A 342 -10.80 13.85 -17.53
CA VAL A 342 -11.09 13.31 -16.20
C VAL A 342 -12.53 13.63 -15.76
N VAL A 343 -12.95 14.87 -15.95
CA VAL A 343 -14.31 15.30 -15.58
C VAL A 343 -15.37 14.62 -16.45
N GLU A 344 -15.18 14.59 -17.78
CA GLU A 344 -16.10 13.94 -18.71
C GLU A 344 -16.30 12.45 -18.39
N LYS A 345 -15.19 11.72 -18.19
CA LYS A 345 -15.23 10.29 -17.88
C LYS A 345 -15.90 10.00 -16.53
N ALA A 346 -15.70 10.85 -15.54
CA ALA A 346 -16.31 10.70 -14.22
C ALA A 346 -17.83 10.87 -14.20
N GLU A 347 -18.44 11.46 -15.24
CA GLU A 347 -19.90 11.56 -15.40
C GLU A 347 -20.60 10.18 -15.41
N SER A 348 -19.90 9.15 -15.90
CA SER A 348 -20.38 7.76 -15.95
C SER A 348 -20.07 6.92 -14.72
N MET A 349 -19.41 7.50 -13.71
CA MET A 349 -19.09 6.81 -12.44
C MET A 349 -20.34 6.69 -11.57
N THR A 350 -21.05 5.58 -11.68
CA THR A 350 -22.32 5.33 -10.97
C THR A 350 -22.21 4.40 -9.77
N ALA A 351 -21.07 3.69 -9.60
CA ALA A 351 -20.84 2.86 -8.42
C ALA A 351 -20.50 3.77 -7.20
N PRO A 352 -21.31 3.76 -6.14
CA PRO A 352 -21.25 4.78 -5.07
C PRO A 352 -19.93 4.82 -4.30
N LYS A 353 -19.25 3.65 -4.20
CA LYS A 353 -17.98 3.51 -3.48
C LYS A 353 -16.76 3.83 -4.35
N SER A 354 -16.95 4.02 -5.67
CA SER A 354 -15.87 4.33 -6.59
C SER A 354 -15.36 5.75 -6.41
N ALA A 355 -14.09 5.96 -6.72
CA ALA A 355 -13.46 7.27 -6.64
C ALA A 355 -12.38 7.43 -7.73
N VAL A 356 -12.15 8.68 -8.13
CA VAL A 356 -10.96 9.07 -8.89
C VAL A 356 -10.21 10.07 -8.03
N VAL A 357 -8.95 9.76 -7.67
CA VAL A 357 -8.21 10.53 -6.67
C VAL A 357 -6.85 10.95 -7.21
N LEU A 358 -6.44 12.14 -6.83
CA LEU A 358 -5.12 12.73 -7.08
C LEU A 358 -4.41 12.92 -5.75
N PHE A 359 -3.35 12.17 -5.51
CA PHE A 359 -2.46 12.31 -4.36
C PHE A 359 -1.24 13.13 -4.79
N HIS A 360 -1.14 14.37 -4.35
CA HIS A 360 -0.03 15.24 -4.72
C HIS A 360 1.24 14.87 -3.93
N MET A 361 2.27 14.43 -4.62
CA MET A 361 3.59 14.14 -4.06
C MET A 361 4.51 15.35 -4.24
N HIS A 362 4.89 15.99 -3.14
CA HIS A 362 5.74 17.17 -3.12
C HIS A 362 6.62 17.22 -1.86
N GLY A 363 7.30 18.32 -1.62
CA GLY A 363 8.05 18.55 -0.40
C GLY A 363 9.21 17.58 -0.20
N GLU A 364 9.36 17.05 1.02
CA GLU A 364 10.46 16.14 1.39
C GLU A 364 10.44 14.84 0.59
N ALA A 365 9.27 14.30 0.21
CA ALA A 365 9.17 13.13 -0.63
C ALA A 365 9.89 13.26 -1.98
N THR A 366 10.04 14.49 -2.49
CA THR A 366 10.69 14.80 -3.77
C THR A 366 12.14 15.28 -3.65
N ARG A 367 12.63 15.54 -2.41
CA ARG A 367 14.00 16.01 -2.17
C ARG A 367 15.01 14.88 -2.01
N VAL A 368 14.54 13.68 -1.73
CA VAL A 368 15.39 12.50 -1.67
C VAL A 368 15.86 12.15 -3.07
N ALA A 369 17.17 11.92 -3.26
CA ALA A 369 17.70 11.58 -4.58
C ALA A 369 17.08 10.25 -5.10
N ALA A 370 16.78 10.18 -6.39
CA ALA A 370 16.08 9.04 -7.01
C ALA A 370 16.81 7.69 -6.86
N ASP A 371 18.11 7.70 -6.59
CA ASP A 371 18.96 6.53 -6.37
C ASP A 371 19.29 6.27 -4.90
N ALA A 372 18.88 7.16 -3.98
CA ALA A 372 19.13 7.01 -2.53
C ALA A 372 18.34 5.84 -1.91
N THR A 373 17.22 5.46 -2.51
CA THR A 373 16.39 4.31 -2.16
C THR A 373 15.97 3.56 -3.42
N ALA A 374 15.37 2.39 -3.30
CA ALA A 374 14.83 1.67 -4.45
C ALA A 374 13.60 2.34 -5.07
N PHE A 375 12.89 3.18 -4.31
CA PHE A 375 11.78 4.00 -4.81
C PHE A 375 12.34 5.17 -5.64
N SER A 376 12.13 5.15 -6.94
CA SER A 376 12.80 6.05 -7.89
C SER A 376 11.99 7.29 -8.29
N MET A 377 10.66 7.30 -8.08
CA MET A 377 9.83 8.46 -8.38
C MET A 377 10.02 9.53 -7.30
N ARG A 378 10.70 10.62 -7.69
CA ARG A 378 11.02 11.73 -6.76
C ARG A 378 10.68 13.09 -7.36
N ASP A 379 9.92 13.11 -8.44
CA ASP A 379 9.43 14.35 -9.03
C ASP A 379 8.17 14.86 -8.33
N ASN A 380 7.90 16.16 -8.45
CA ASN A 380 6.63 16.73 -8.04
C ASN A 380 5.56 16.29 -9.04
N VAL A 381 4.71 15.36 -8.63
CA VAL A 381 3.72 14.70 -9.49
C VAL A 381 2.44 14.39 -8.70
N TYR A 382 1.38 14.05 -9.41
CA TYR A 382 0.14 13.56 -8.84
C TYR A 382 0.03 12.05 -9.09
N ASP A 383 -0.04 11.24 -8.02
CA ASP A 383 -0.43 9.84 -8.14
C ASP A 383 -1.94 9.82 -8.39
N PHE A 384 -2.30 9.49 -9.63
CA PHE A 384 -3.68 9.51 -10.12
C PHE A 384 -4.24 8.10 -10.13
N ASP A 385 -5.34 7.93 -9.42
CA ASP A 385 -5.98 6.65 -9.22
C ASP A 385 -7.42 6.64 -9.74
N VAL A 386 -7.74 5.68 -10.59
CA VAL A 386 -9.12 5.32 -10.98
C VAL A 386 -9.49 4.05 -10.24
N ILE A 387 -10.35 4.19 -9.23
CA ILE A 387 -10.71 3.12 -8.29
C ILE A 387 -12.18 2.76 -8.47
N SER A 388 -12.46 1.62 -9.09
CA SER A 388 -13.81 1.07 -9.09
C SER A 388 -14.03 0.15 -7.92
N GLN A 389 -15.16 0.34 -7.23
CA GLN A 389 -15.57 -0.46 -6.08
C GLN A 389 -17.07 -0.79 -6.18
N TRP A 390 -17.40 -2.08 -6.08
CA TRP A 390 -18.78 -2.58 -6.21
C TRP A 390 -18.99 -3.83 -5.35
N ASP A 391 -20.23 -4.27 -5.18
CA ASP A 391 -20.55 -5.41 -4.32
C ASP A 391 -21.02 -6.64 -5.12
N ASP A 392 -21.69 -6.46 -6.27
CA ASP A 392 -22.27 -7.55 -7.06
C ASP A 392 -21.26 -8.16 -8.05
N ALA A 393 -20.96 -9.45 -7.90
CA ALA A 393 -20.03 -10.16 -8.78
C ALA A 393 -20.46 -10.17 -10.26
N SER A 394 -21.73 -10.01 -10.55
CA SER A 394 -22.23 -9.93 -11.94
C SER A 394 -21.80 -8.65 -12.67
N GLU A 395 -21.33 -7.64 -11.94
CA GLU A 395 -20.86 -6.36 -12.48
C GLU A 395 -19.34 -6.32 -12.72
N ASP A 396 -18.60 -7.42 -12.45
CA ASP A 396 -17.15 -7.47 -12.52
C ASP A 396 -16.60 -6.99 -13.86
N ASP A 397 -17.09 -7.53 -14.96
CA ASP A 397 -16.63 -7.16 -16.30
C ASP A 397 -16.96 -5.70 -16.62
N HIS A 398 -18.14 -5.22 -16.24
CA HIS A 398 -18.55 -3.84 -16.45
C HIS A 398 -17.58 -2.85 -15.79
N TRP A 399 -17.30 -3.01 -14.48
CA TRP A 399 -16.45 -2.06 -13.75
C TRP A 399 -14.99 -2.19 -14.10
N ARG A 400 -14.51 -3.39 -14.44
CA ARG A 400 -13.14 -3.58 -14.95
C ARG A 400 -12.96 -2.88 -16.29
N ASP A 401 -13.90 -3.03 -17.23
CA ASP A 401 -13.82 -2.40 -18.53
C ASP A 401 -13.98 -0.88 -18.42
N TRP A 402 -14.89 -0.38 -17.59
CA TRP A 402 -15.02 1.05 -17.29
C TRP A 402 -13.71 1.65 -16.77
N THR A 403 -13.06 0.99 -15.84
CA THR A 403 -11.78 1.47 -15.26
C THR A 403 -10.67 1.49 -16.31
N ARG A 404 -10.60 0.48 -17.17
CA ARG A 404 -9.64 0.41 -18.28
C ARG A 404 -9.86 1.50 -19.30
N ASP A 405 -11.10 1.66 -19.78
CA ASP A 405 -11.47 2.72 -20.73
C ASP A 405 -11.19 4.11 -20.18
N TYR A 406 -11.41 4.30 -18.87
CA TYR A 406 -11.08 5.55 -18.21
C TYR A 406 -9.55 5.76 -18.24
N TRP A 407 -8.78 4.78 -17.79
CA TRP A 407 -7.32 4.86 -17.77
C TRP A 407 -6.73 5.08 -19.17
N GLU A 408 -7.15 4.34 -20.17
CA GLU A 408 -6.69 4.47 -21.56
C GLU A 408 -6.90 5.90 -22.10
N SER A 409 -7.94 6.59 -21.66
CA SER A 409 -8.22 7.97 -22.10
C SER A 409 -7.21 9.00 -21.55
N VAL A 410 -6.56 8.71 -20.43
CA VAL A 410 -5.62 9.61 -19.73
C VAL A 410 -4.18 9.11 -19.70
N GLU A 411 -3.91 7.86 -20.05
CA GLU A 411 -2.59 7.22 -19.98
C GLU A 411 -1.49 8.02 -20.71
N LYS A 412 -1.84 8.70 -21.82
CA LYS A 412 -0.90 9.55 -22.59
C LYS A 412 -0.30 10.72 -21.77
N PHE A 413 -0.90 11.09 -20.65
CA PHE A 413 -0.39 12.12 -19.75
C PHE A 413 0.48 11.55 -18.61
N ALA A 414 0.46 10.23 -18.43
CA ALA A 414 1.18 9.58 -17.35
C ALA A 414 2.68 9.42 -17.66
N ALA A 415 3.49 9.47 -16.60
CA ALA A 415 4.88 9.06 -16.65
C ALA A 415 5.00 7.54 -16.92
N GLU A 416 6.15 7.08 -17.42
CA GLU A 416 6.42 5.65 -17.61
C GLU A 416 6.49 4.87 -16.29
N ILE A 417 6.91 5.54 -15.22
CA ILE A 417 6.99 4.99 -13.85
C ILE A 417 5.61 5.03 -13.22
N SER A 418 5.24 3.96 -12.52
CA SER A 418 4.00 3.86 -11.74
C SER A 418 4.28 3.43 -10.31
N TYR A 419 3.36 3.69 -9.40
CA TYR A 419 3.48 3.20 -8.02
C TYR A 419 3.25 1.69 -7.95
N ILE A 420 4.27 0.92 -7.53
CA ILE A 420 4.22 -0.54 -7.59
C ILE A 420 3.12 -1.17 -6.71
N ASN A 421 2.70 -0.47 -5.64
CA ASN A 421 1.62 -0.95 -4.77
C ASN A 421 0.23 -0.85 -5.42
N HIS A 422 0.08 -0.03 -6.47
CA HIS A 422 -1.18 0.15 -7.20
C HIS A 422 -1.27 -0.69 -8.48
N LEU A 423 -0.18 -1.43 -8.85
CA LEU A 423 -0.20 -2.30 -10.02
C LEU A 423 -1.15 -3.50 -9.83
N MET A 424 -1.98 -3.75 -10.85
CA MET A 424 -2.85 -4.91 -10.92
C MET A 424 -2.15 -6.09 -11.61
N THR A 425 -2.75 -7.28 -11.54
CA THR A 425 -2.19 -8.50 -12.16
C THR A 425 -2.05 -8.42 -13.69
N ASP A 426 -2.78 -7.56 -14.34
CA ASP A 426 -2.73 -7.29 -15.77
C ASP A 426 -1.76 -6.15 -16.17
N ASP A 427 -1.06 -5.54 -15.20
CA ASP A 427 -0.04 -4.51 -15.42
C ASP A 427 1.40 -5.09 -15.57
N VAL A 428 1.55 -6.31 -16.06
CA VAL A 428 2.85 -7.02 -16.11
C VAL A 428 3.93 -6.21 -16.84
N GLU A 429 3.57 -5.57 -17.96
CA GLU A 429 4.50 -4.77 -18.76
C GLU A 429 4.94 -3.48 -18.04
N ARG A 430 4.18 -3.02 -17.04
CA ARG A 430 4.44 -1.83 -16.26
C ARG A 430 5.37 -2.08 -15.05
N VAL A 431 5.54 -3.35 -14.62
CA VAL A 431 6.34 -3.71 -13.44
C VAL A 431 7.79 -3.22 -13.58
N ARG A 432 8.47 -3.59 -14.67
CA ARG A 432 9.87 -3.20 -14.87
C ARG A 432 10.05 -1.68 -15.01
N PRO A 433 9.29 -0.95 -15.83
CA PRO A 433 9.35 0.51 -15.90
C PRO A 433 9.13 1.18 -14.53
N SER A 434 8.25 0.64 -13.68
CA SER A 434 7.91 1.21 -12.37
C SER A 434 9.09 1.29 -11.39
N PHE A 435 10.14 0.48 -11.59
CA PHE A 435 11.38 0.59 -10.83
C PHE A 435 12.35 1.63 -11.42
N GLY A 436 12.03 2.21 -12.58
CA GLY A 436 12.81 3.25 -13.23
C GLY A 436 14.30 2.90 -13.40
N PRO A 437 15.21 3.88 -13.20
CA PRO A 437 16.65 3.67 -13.36
C PRO A 437 17.24 2.68 -12.33
N ASN A 438 16.54 2.39 -11.24
CA ASN A 438 17.00 1.52 -10.16
C ASN A 438 16.86 0.02 -10.48
N TYR A 439 16.14 -0.35 -11.54
CA TYR A 439 15.86 -1.76 -11.89
C TYR A 439 17.12 -2.62 -12.00
N GLY A 440 18.20 -2.12 -12.63
CA GLY A 440 19.44 -2.88 -12.79
C GLY A 440 20.08 -3.25 -11.44
N ARG A 441 20.15 -2.30 -10.50
CA ARG A 441 20.66 -2.54 -9.14
C ARG A 441 19.75 -3.49 -8.36
N LEU A 442 18.44 -3.41 -8.53
CA LEU A 442 17.47 -4.33 -7.93
C LEU A 442 17.65 -5.78 -8.42
N VAL A 443 17.96 -5.97 -9.70
CA VAL A 443 18.28 -7.31 -10.25
C VAL A 443 19.55 -7.89 -9.61
N GLU A 444 20.61 -7.11 -9.44
CA GLU A 444 21.83 -7.53 -8.75
C GLU A 444 21.54 -7.94 -7.29
N LEU A 445 20.74 -7.13 -6.61
CA LEU A 445 20.32 -7.39 -5.24
C LEU A 445 19.48 -8.68 -5.16
N LYS A 446 18.55 -8.88 -6.08
CA LYS A 446 17.72 -10.10 -6.18
C LYS A 446 18.59 -11.34 -6.39
N ARG A 447 19.60 -11.28 -7.26
CA ARG A 447 20.57 -12.38 -7.45
C ARG A 447 21.32 -12.76 -6.17
N THR A 448 21.57 -11.79 -5.30
CA THR A 448 22.25 -12.01 -4.03
C THR A 448 21.35 -12.65 -3.00
N TRP A 449 20.12 -12.14 -2.83
CA TRP A 449 19.26 -12.49 -1.70
C TRP A 449 18.19 -13.54 -2.02
N ASP A 450 17.80 -13.66 -3.30
CA ASP A 450 16.83 -14.66 -3.77
C ASP A 450 17.14 -15.13 -5.21
N PRO A 451 18.30 -15.81 -5.41
CA PRO A 451 18.76 -16.22 -6.73
C PRO A 451 17.81 -17.20 -7.44
N ASN A 452 17.01 -17.94 -6.67
CA ASN A 452 16.05 -18.92 -7.20
C ASN A 452 14.66 -18.30 -7.42
N ASN A 453 14.50 -16.99 -7.16
CA ASN A 453 13.24 -16.29 -7.30
C ASN A 453 12.08 -16.97 -6.52
N LEU A 454 12.33 -17.33 -5.26
CA LEU A 454 11.31 -17.90 -4.36
C LEU A 454 10.17 -16.88 -4.11
N PHE A 455 10.54 -15.61 -3.83
CA PHE A 455 9.60 -14.52 -3.59
C PHE A 455 9.22 -13.84 -4.90
N ARG A 456 8.34 -14.49 -5.68
CA ARG A 456 7.95 -14.03 -7.03
C ARG A 456 6.50 -13.54 -7.14
N LEU A 457 5.64 -13.83 -6.16
CA LEU A 457 4.26 -13.34 -6.15
C LEU A 457 4.19 -11.92 -5.58
N ASN A 458 4.72 -10.97 -6.35
CA ASN A 458 4.79 -9.54 -6.08
C ASN A 458 5.07 -8.81 -7.41
N PRO A 459 5.23 -7.48 -7.48
CA PRO A 459 5.86 -6.82 -8.61
C PRO A 459 7.29 -7.37 -8.77
N ASN A 460 7.42 -8.47 -9.51
CA ASN A 460 8.57 -9.37 -9.47
C ASN A 460 9.80 -8.79 -10.18
N ILE A 461 10.93 -8.80 -9.50
CA ILE A 461 12.26 -8.55 -10.04
C ILE A 461 12.87 -9.89 -10.39
N ASN A 462 12.97 -10.20 -11.71
CA ASN A 462 13.55 -11.46 -12.15
C ASN A 462 15.08 -11.43 -12.01
N PRO A 463 15.71 -12.40 -11.28
CA PRO A 463 17.16 -12.46 -11.14
C PRO A 463 17.89 -12.94 -12.40
N ALA A 464 17.16 -13.53 -13.40
CA ALA A 464 17.73 -14.10 -14.63
C ALA A 464 18.13 -13.05 -15.68
#